data_487a697e193cebdb7aa812d7c9fdc201
#
_entry.id   487a697e193cebdb7aa812d7c9fdc201
#
_cell.length_a   1.000
_cell.length_b   1.000
_cell.length_c   1.000
_cell.angle_alpha   90.00
_cell.angle_beta   90.00
_cell.angle_gamma   90.00
#
_symmetry.space_group_name_H-M   'P 1'
#
loop_
_entity.id
_entity.type
_entity.pdbx_description
1 polymer ?
#
loop_
_entity_poly.entity_id
_entity_poly.type
_entity_poly.pdbx_seq_one_letter_code
_entity_poly.pdbx_strand_id
1 'polypeptide(L)'
;RDTLIRAFYAPATVRYYAEARFPGIRMNLLDPMLKGVISDTRGVAEAALTLTGQRRAAQLSGAIRIRDFHTKVDYTQVGYDVSEALLTVENNRLRMQQVQVADQLGNRWIIDFVLNLQHLSNISYSLTMQPRRMLVLNTTENDNDLFYGRVFATGRATVAGDKGSVRMDIVATTDDDSAFFLPLSSKSNVARADFITFETPQQKADTLNILERKKLMFERKHKPQAIEGNSMDIDMTLNVRPNADFQLVIDPTVGDIIKGRGEGTLNLHINPRSNVFEMYGDYTITEGSYLFTLQNIINKRFIIENGSTIQWTGEPLDARLNINAVYKLKTSLQPLIGTSVSSGGGDMNLNRAVPVDC
;
A
#
# COMPACT_ATOMS: atom_id res chain seq x y z
N ARG A 1 23.21 -34.13 -7.21
CA ARG A 1 22.49 -34.61 -6.01
C ARG A 1 21.17 -35.15 -6.46
N ASP A 2 20.98 -36.47 -6.24
CA ASP A 2 20.08 -37.28 -7.03
C ASP A 2 18.63 -37.07 -6.63
N THR A 3 17.84 -36.57 -7.57
CA THR A 3 16.36 -36.58 -7.47
C THR A 3 15.95 -38.03 -7.75
N LEU A 4 15.45 -38.74 -6.74
CA LEU A 4 14.98 -40.09 -6.91
C LEU A 4 13.50 -40.05 -7.33
N ILE A 5 13.22 -40.44 -8.58
CA ILE A 5 11.86 -40.63 -9.08
C ILE A 5 11.67 -42.14 -9.31
N ARG A 6 10.72 -42.75 -8.61
CA ARG A 6 10.28 -44.11 -8.85
C ARG A 6 8.87 -44.12 -9.42
N ALA A 7 8.72 -44.67 -10.62
CA ALA A 7 7.41 -44.80 -11.26
C ALA A 7 7.13 -46.26 -11.57
N PHE A 8 5.94 -46.74 -11.25
CA PHE A 8 5.46 -48.06 -11.56
C PHE A 8 4.19 -47.98 -12.42
N TYR A 9 4.17 -48.74 -13.50
CA TYR A 9 3.04 -48.83 -14.42
C TYR A 9 2.36 -50.21 -14.31
N ALA A 10 1.07 -50.24 -14.01
CA ALA A 10 0.26 -51.47 -13.95
C ALA A 10 -0.78 -51.48 -15.07
N PRO A 11 -0.69 -52.38 -16.06
CA PRO A 11 -1.50 -52.32 -17.29
C PRO A 11 -2.98 -52.63 -17.12
N ALA A 12 -3.42 -53.34 -16.07
CA ALA A 12 -4.81 -53.81 -15.96
C ALA A 12 -5.83 -52.73 -15.51
N THR A 13 -5.45 -51.64 -14.89
CA THR A 13 -6.35 -50.62 -14.35
C THR A 13 -5.85 -49.20 -14.47
N VAL A 14 -4.87 -48.87 -15.32
CA VAL A 14 -4.32 -47.50 -15.52
C VAL A 14 -4.17 -46.73 -14.19
N ARG A 15 -3.69 -47.39 -13.16
CA ARG A 15 -3.26 -46.79 -11.91
C ARG A 15 -1.80 -46.38 -12.04
N TYR A 16 -1.48 -45.16 -11.62
CA TYR A 16 -0.09 -44.73 -11.55
C TYR A 16 0.26 -44.44 -10.09
N TYR A 17 1.53 -44.63 -9.80
CA TYR A 17 2.17 -44.31 -8.53
C TYR A 17 3.53 -43.73 -8.86
N ALA A 18 3.81 -42.53 -8.30
CA ALA A 18 5.12 -41.92 -8.42
C ALA A 18 5.51 -41.28 -7.09
N GLU A 19 6.74 -41.49 -6.67
CA GLU A 19 7.34 -40.78 -5.55
C GLU A 19 8.38 -39.81 -6.07
N ALA A 20 8.36 -38.57 -5.55
CA ALA A 20 9.37 -37.57 -5.86
C ALA A 20 9.91 -36.99 -4.54
N ARG A 21 11.24 -36.97 -4.44
CA ARG A 21 11.94 -36.33 -3.31
C ARG A 21 12.85 -35.26 -3.84
N PHE A 22 12.69 -34.09 -3.30
CA PHE A 22 13.46 -32.89 -3.64
C PHE A 22 14.21 -32.45 -2.39
N PRO A 23 15.53 -32.70 -2.30
CA PRO A 23 16.31 -32.40 -1.10
C PRO A 23 16.65 -30.93 -0.91
N GLY A 24 16.34 -30.09 -1.89
CA GLY A 24 16.61 -28.65 -1.81
C GLY A 24 16.18 -27.92 -3.07
N ILE A 25 15.01 -27.27 -3.02
CA ILE A 25 14.52 -26.37 -4.05
C ILE A 25 14.78 -24.95 -3.56
N ARG A 26 15.47 -24.14 -4.34
CA ARG A 26 15.69 -22.74 -3.99
C ARG A 26 14.41 -21.95 -4.23
N MET A 27 14.00 -21.16 -3.24
CA MET A 27 12.73 -20.41 -3.27
C MET A 27 12.74 -19.22 -4.24
N ASN A 28 13.92 -18.76 -4.69
CA ASN A 28 14.02 -17.73 -5.73
C ASN A 28 13.40 -18.11 -7.09
N LEU A 29 13.03 -19.38 -7.28
CA LEU A 29 12.22 -19.81 -8.42
C LEU A 29 10.81 -19.19 -8.44
N LEU A 30 10.35 -18.64 -7.32
CA LEU A 30 9.06 -17.96 -7.23
C LEU A 30 9.10 -16.56 -7.85
N ASP A 31 10.23 -15.85 -7.84
CA ASP A 31 10.34 -14.47 -8.33
C ASP A 31 9.87 -14.31 -9.79
N PRO A 32 10.30 -15.14 -10.77
CA PRO A 32 9.80 -15.01 -12.13
C PRO A 32 8.32 -15.40 -12.29
N MET A 33 7.79 -16.27 -11.41
CA MET A 33 6.38 -16.68 -11.43
C MET A 33 5.45 -15.65 -10.84
N LEU A 34 5.92 -14.86 -9.87
CA LEU A 34 5.18 -13.85 -9.12
C LEU A 34 5.74 -12.44 -9.33
N LYS A 35 6.31 -12.21 -10.52
CA LYS A 35 6.92 -10.93 -10.89
C LYS A 35 5.94 -9.77 -10.70
N GLY A 36 6.38 -8.71 -9.99
CA GLY A 36 5.57 -7.54 -9.68
C GLY A 36 4.65 -7.72 -8.47
N VAL A 37 4.66 -8.90 -7.84
CA VAL A 37 3.97 -9.16 -6.57
C VAL A 37 4.99 -9.32 -5.45
N ILE A 38 6.00 -10.17 -5.68
CA ILE A 38 7.10 -10.39 -4.74
C ILE A 38 8.45 -10.39 -5.47
N SER A 39 9.50 -10.10 -4.70
CA SER A 39 10.89 -10.10 -5.15
C SER A 39 11.83 -10.48 -4.01
N ASP A 40 13.12 -10.61 -4.32
CA ASP A 40 14.18 -10.93 -3.36
C ASP A 40 13.90 -12.22 -2.55
N THR A 41 13.26 -13.20 -3.20
CA THR A 41 12.87 -14.44 -2.53
C THR A 41 14.09 -15.32 -2.30
N ARG A 42 14.27 -15.76 -1.06
CA ARG A 42 15.37 -16.63 -0.59
C ARG A 42 14.79 -17.79 0.21
N GLY A 43 15.65 -18.76 0.49
CA GLY A 43 15.29 -19.92 1.28
C GLY A 43 15.34 -21.22 0.49
N VAL A 44 15.08 -22.32 1.19
CA VAL A 44 15.15 -23.66 0.64
C VAL A 44 13.90 -24.45 1.03
N ALA A 45 13.29 -25.13 0.07
CA ALA A 45 12.23 -26.08 0.30
C ALA A 45 12.72 -27.52 0.09
N GLU A 46 12.40 -28.41 1.02
CA GLU A 46 12.57 -29.85 0.90
C GLU A 46 11.19 -30.46 0.72
N ALA A 47 11.01 -31.32 -0.28
CA ALA A 47 9.72 -31.93 -0.54
C ALA A 47 9.83 -33.44 -0.68
N ALA A 48 8.88 -34.15 -0.07
CA ALA A 48 8.63 -35.57 -0.27
C ALA A 48 7.17 -35.74 -0.65
N LEU A 49 6.93 -36.02 -1.93
CA LEU A 49 5.60 -36.04 -2.52
C LEU A 49 5.32 -37.40 -3.16
N THR A 50 4.10 -37.88 -3.01
CA THR A 50 3.57 -39.07 -3.64
C THR A 50 2.39 -38.73 -4.52
N LEU A 51 2.43 -39.08 -5.77
CA LEU A 51 1.37 -38.96 -6.76
C LEU A 51 0.77 -40.34 -7.02
N THR A 52 -0.55 -40.46 -6.74
CA THR A 52 -1.32 -41.68 -7.03
C THR A 52 -2.53 -41.31 -7.86
N GLY A 53 -3.13 -42.28 -8.57
CA GLY A 53 -4.37 -42.03 -9.25
C GLY A 53 -4.76 -43.01 -10.33
N GLN A 54 -5.94 -42.75 -10.90
CA GLN A 54 -6.47 -43.43 -12.07
C GLN A 54 -6.85 -42.41 -13.13
N ARG A 55 -6.38 -42.57 -14.35
CA ARG A 55 -6.68 -41.66 -15.48
C ARG A 55 -6.49 -40.18 -15.13
N ARG A 56 -7.60 -39.39 -15.02
CA ARG A 56 -7.58 -37.94 -14.72
C ARG A 56 -7.73 -37.62 -13.24
N ALA A 57 -7.88 -38.62 -12.37
CA ALA A 57 -8.04 -38.42 -10.92
C ALA A 57 -6.67 -38.57 -10.21
N ALA A 58 -5.77 -37.63 -10.45
CA ALA A 58 -4.49 -37.57 -9.79
C ALA A 58 -4.66 -37.08 -8.34
N GLN A 59 -4.03 -37.77 -7.40
CA GLN A 59 -3.98 -37.41 -5.99
C GLN A 59 -2.55 -37.18 -5.55
N LEU A 60 -2.26 -35.98 -5.12
CA LEU A 60 -0.97 -35.59 -4.57
C LEU A 60 -1.05 -35.62 -3.03
N SER A 61 -0.08 -36.25 -2.40
CA SER A 61 0.07 -36.31 -0.95
C SER A 61 1.54 -36.19 -0.56
N GLY A 62 1.84 -35.85 0.71
CA GLY A 62 3.19 -35.72 1.23
C GLY A 62 3.41 -34.52 2.11
N ALA A 63 4.64 -34.02 2.13
CA ALA A 63 5.02 -32.85 2.91
C ALA A 63 6.08 -32.01 2.20
N ILE A 64 6.02 -30.70 2.45
CA ILE A 64 7.03 -29.74 2.00
C ILE A 64 7.49 -28.98 3.24
N ARG A 65 8.78 -28.97 3.50
CA ARG A 65 9.41 -28.18 4.57
C ARG A 65 10.16 -27.01 3.94
N ILE A 66 9.83 -25.82 4.37
CA ILE A 66 10.49 -24.58 3.94
C ILE A 66 11.34 -24.09 5.10
N ARG A 67 12.57 -23.66 4.80
CA ARG A 67 13.50 -23.08 5.78
C ARG A 67 14.07 -21.77 5.26
N ASP A 68 14.29 -20.85 6.20
CA ASP A 68 14.94 -19.55 5.97
C ASP A 68 14.33 -18.80 4.78
N PHE A 69 12.98 -18.83 4.71
CA PHE A 69 12.26 -18.16 3.65
C PHE A 69 12.22 -16.66 3.93
N HIS A 70 12.63 -15.90 2.95
CA HIS A 70 12.51 -14.45 2.89
C HIS A 70 11.83 -14.06 1.59
N THR A 71 11.00 -13.03 1.62
CA THR A 71 10.43 -12.41 0.42
C THR A 71 10.07 -10.96 0.69
N LYS A 72 10.13 -10.12 -0.33
CA LYS A 72 9.71 -8.73 -0.29
C LYS A 72 8.45 -8.57 -1.13
N VAL A 73 7.42 -7.94 -0.57
CA VAL A 73 6.21 -7.58 -1.30
C VAL A 73 6.45 -6.26 -2.04
N ASP A 74 6.42 -6.29 -3.37
CA ASP A 74 6.82 -5.16 -4.21
C ASP A 74 5.92 -3.93 -4.02
N TYR A 75 4.61 -4.13 -3.87
CA TYR A 75 3.64 -3.04 -3.72
C TYR A 75 3.78 -2.26 -2.41
N THR A 76 4.13 -2.94 -1.33
CA THR A 76 4.28 -2.33 0.00
C THR A 76 5.72 -2.06 0.40
N GLN A 77 6.69 -2.57 -0.36
CA GLN A 77 8.13 -2.50 -0.13
C GLN A 77 8.55 -3.07 1.24
N VAL A 78 7.80 -4.05 1.75
CA VAL A 78 8.06 -4.70 3.04
C VAL A 78 8.62 -6.10 2.84
N GLY A 79 9.70 -6.41 3.55
CA GLY A 79 10.30 -7.75 3.63
C GLY A 79 9.71 -8.58 4.76
N TYR A 80 9.48 -9.86 4.48
CA TYR A 80 8.94 -10.83 5.42
C TYR A 80 9.78 -12.09 5.49
N ASP A 81 9.97 -12.60 6.71
CA ASP A 81 10.79 -13.74 7.03
C ASP A 81 9.99 -14.86 7.67
N VAL A 82 10.25 -16.10 7.26
CA VAL A 82 9.73 -17.33 7.86
C VAL A 82 10.92 -18.26 8.13
N SER A 83 11.23 -18.50 9.40
CA SER A 83 12.36 -19.37 9.77
C SER A 83 12.13 -20.81 9.36
N GLU A 84 10.94 -21.33 9.64
CA GLU A 84 10.55 -22.68 9.25
C GLU A 84 9.03 -22.76 9.02
N ALA A 85 8.63 -23.46 7.96
CA ALA A 85 7.24 -23.82 7.70
C ALA A 85 7.12 -25.25 7.20
N LEU A 86 6.09 -25.95 7.69
CA LEU A 86 5.72 -27.28 7.21
C LEU A 86 4.38 -27.19 6.50
N LEU A 87 4.39 -27.57 5.22
CA LEU A 87 3.18 -27.73 4.43
C LEU A 87 2.85 -29.22 4.35
N THR A 88 1.67 -29.59 4.80
CA THR A 88 1.11 -30.94 4.60
C THR A 88 0.32 -30.95 3.29
N VAL A 89 0.49 -32.03 2.53
CA VAL A 89 -0.21 -32.24 1.25
C VAL A 89 -1.10 -33.47 1.39
N GLU A 90 -2.41 -33.28 1.32
CA GLU A 90 -3.40 -34.33 1.41
C GLU A 90 -4.47 -34.13 0.31
N ASN A 91 -4.67 -35.14 -0.51
CA ASN A 91 -5.70 -35.13 -1.56
C ASN A 91 -5.70 -33.85 -2.42
N ASN A 92 -4.53 -33.49 -2.94
CA ASN A 92 -4.33 -32.27 -3.75
C ASN A 92 -4.54 -30.94 -2.97
N ARG A 93 -4.54 -30.97 -1.66
CA ARG A 93 -4.67 -29.79 -0.80
C ARG A 93 -3.44 -29.62 0.04
N LEU A 94 -2.72 -28.53 -0.17
CA LEU A 94 -1.60 -28.11 0.65
C LEU A 94 -2.13 -27.26 1.79
N ARG A 95 -1.68 -27.51 3.01
CA ARG A 95 -2.02 -26.72 4.19
C ARG A 95 -0.76 -26.36 4.96
N MET A 96 -0.68 -25.11 5.32
CA MET A 96 0.29 -24.57 6.24
C MET A 96 -0.47 -23.87 7.38
N GLN A 97 -0.27 -24.28 8.61
CA GLN A 97 -1.05 -23.81 9.75
C GLN A 97 -0.14 -23.22 10.80
N GLN A 98 -0.56 -22.11 11.40
CA GLN A 98 0.08 -21.41 12.50
C GLN A 98 1.58 -21.14 12.29
N VAL A 99 1.94 -20.79 11.09
CA VAL A 99 3.33 -20.45 10.76
C VAL A 99 3.63 -19.04 11.23
N GLN A 100 4.73 -18.91 11.96
CA GLN A 100 5.21 -17.62 12.42
C GLN A 100 5.94 -16.89 11.29
N VAL A 101 5.50 -15.68 11.02
CA VAL A 101 6.13 -14.73 10.09
C VAL A 101 6.67 -13.56 10.89
N ALA A 102 7.80 -13.01 10.47
CA ALA A 102 8.35 -11.77 10.98
C ALA A 102 8.48 -10.73 9.86
N ASP A 103 8.30 -9.45 10.16
CA ASP A 103 8.70 -8.38 9.26
C ASP A 103 10.18 -8.02 9.45
N GLN A 104 10.69 -7.18 8.58
CA GLN A 104 12.10 -6.72 8.59
C GLN A 104 12.52 -5.98 9.88
N LEU A 105 11.56 -5.65 10.75
CA LEU A 105 11.79 -5.00 12.06
C LEU A 105 11.66 -5.98 13.21
N GLY A 106 11.33 -7.26 12.93
CA GLY A 106 11.21 -8.32 13.91
C GLY A 106 9.84 -8.43 14.59
N ASN A 107 8.82 -7.68 14.17
CA ASN A 107 7.45 -7.91 14.62
C ASN A 107 6.95 -9.24 14.09
N ARG A 108 6.20 -10.00 14.90
CA ARG A 108 5.84 -11.38 14.58
C ARG A 108 4.34 -11.59 14.67
N TRP A 109 3.82 -12.39 13.75
CA TRP A 109 2.41 -12.83 13.74
C TRP A 109 2.30 -14.21 13.13
N ILE A 110 1.09 -14.73 13.09
CA ILE A 110 0.79 -16.08 12.62
C ILE A 110 -0.01 -15.99 11.32
N ILE A 111 0.31 -16.89 10.39
CA ILE A 111 -0.42 -17.08 9.15
C ILE A 111 -0.91 -18.53 9.00
N ASP A 112 -2.04 -18.68 8.34
CA ASP A 112 -2.57 -19.93 7.82
C ASP A 112 -2.71 -19.84 6.30
N PHE A 113 -2.25 -20.88 5.60
CA PHE A 113 -2.29 -20.93 4.15
C PHE A 113 -2.87 -22.25 3.66
N VAL A 114 -3.73 -22.17 2.67
CA VAL A 114 -4.31 -23.32 1.98
C VAL A 114 -4.18 -23.12 0.48
N LEU A 115 -3.67 -24.14 -0.21
CA LEU A 115 -3.62 -24.20 -1.68
C LEU A 115 -4.33 -25.46 -2.14
N ASN A 116 -5.34 -25.32 -2.96
CA ASN A 116 -6.07 -26.44 -3.59
C ASN A 116 -5.59 -26.60 -5.03
N LEU A 117 -5.20 -27.83 -5.38
CA LEU A 117 -4.71 -28.21 -6.70
C LEU A 117 -5.68 -29.20 -7.33
N GLN A 118 -6.93 -28.79 -7.60
CA GLN A 118 -7.91 -29.69 -8.24
C GLN A 118 -7.42 -30.09 -9.63
N HIS A 119 -7.16 -31.38 -9.80
CA HIS A 119 -6.69 -31.98 -11.05
C HIS A 119 -5.43 -31.31 -11.65
N LEU A 120 -4.60 -30.63 -10.80
CA LEU A 120 -3.42 -29.86 -11.19
C LEU A 120 -3.70 -28.73 -12.22
N SER A 121 -4.95 -28.48 -12.53
CA SER A 121 -5.39 -27.47 -13.51
C SER A 121 -6.20 -26.33 -12.89
N ASN A 122 -6.93 -26.60 -11.83
CA ASN A 122 -7.74 -25.61 -11.11
C ASN A 122 -7.06 -25.28 -9.77
N ILE A 123 -6.32 -24.16 -9.73
CA ILE A 123 -5.59 -23.72 -8.56
C ILE A 123 -6.40 -22.65 -7.86
N SER A 124 -6.67 -22.84 -6.57
CA SER A 124 -7.20 -21.79 -5.72
C SER A 124 -6.43 -21.76 -4.41
N TYR A 125 -6.27 -20.56 -3.83
CA TYR A 125 -5.52 -20.38 -2.60
C TYR A 125 -6.24 -19.44 -1.63
N SER A 126 -5.94 -19.60 -0.36
CA SER A 126 -6.38 -18.71 0.71
C SER A 126 -5.26 -18.57 1.73
N LEU A 127 -4.93 -17.34 2.07
CA LEU A 127 -4.00 -16.95 3.12
C LEU A 127 -4.78 -16.12 4.14
N THR A 128 -4.76 -16.53 5.39
CA THR A 128 -5.34 -15.76 6.50
C THR A 128 -4.24 -15.36 7.46
N MET A 129 -4.25 -14.11 7.89
CA MET A 129 -3.28 -13.57 8.82
C MET A 129 -3.93 -12.73 9.91
N GLN A 130 -3.33 -12.73 11.09
CA GLN A 130 -3.74 -11.93 12.24
C GLN A 130 -2.54 -11.16 12.77
N PRO A 131 -2.11 -10.12 12.07
CA PRO A 131 -0.97 -9.33 12.47
C PRO A 131 -1.22 -8.57 13.76
N ARG A 132 -0.14 -8.39 14.52
CA ARG A 132 -0.05 -7.47 15.66
C ARG A 132 1.15 -6.58 15.43
N ARG A 133 0.92 -5.28 15.27
CA ARG A 133 1.94 -4.27 14.97
C ARG A 133 2.82 -4.66 13.78
N MET A 134 2.23 -5.20 12.73
CA MET A 134 2.92 -5.56 11.49
C MET A 134 3.28 -4.30 10.70
N LEU A 135 4.49 -4.21 10.20
CA LEU A 135 4.83 -3.24 9.17
C LEU A 135 4.10 -3.62 7.87
N VAL A 136 3.11 -2.82 7.48
CA VAL A 136 2.25 -3.10 6.32
C VAL A 136 2.58 -2.24 5.11
N LEU A 137 3.28 -1.13 5.31
CA LEU A 137 3.72 -0.22 4.27
C LEU A 137 5.07 0.38 4.64
N ASN A 138 6.00 0.43 3.68
CA ASN A 138 7.29 1.07 3.82
C ASN A 138 7.75 1.63 2.46
N THR A 139 6.93 2.53 1.91
CA THR A 139 7.11 3.12 0.58
C THR A 139 7.50 4.59 0.67
N THR A 140 8.14 5.07 -0.37
CA THR A 140 8.44 6.47 -0.62
C THR A 140 7.60 7.01 -1.77
N GLU A 141 7.63 8.31 -2.01
CA GLU A 141 6.96 8.94 -3.16
C GLU A 141 7.45 8.44 -4.53
N ASN A 142 8.62 7.78 -4.57
CA ASN A 142 9.15 7.18 -5.80
C ASN A 142 8.61 5.78 -6.05
N ASP A 143 8.10 5.11 -5.02
CA ASP A 143 7.56 3.75 -5.10
C ASP A 143 6.06 3.76 -5.45
N ASN A 144 5.33 4.77 -4.99
CA ASN A 144 3.89 4.89 -5.22
C ASN A 144 3.45 6.36 -5.25
N ASP A 145 2.83 6.78 -6.36
CA ASP A 145 2.35 8.16 -6.56
C ASP A 145 1.00 8.44 -5.87
N LEU A 146 0.23 7.39 -5.52
CA LEU A 146 -1.10 7.54 -4.91
C LEU A 146 -1.02 7.73 -3.40
N PHE A 147 -0.14 6.98 -2.74
CA PHE A 147 0.12 7.09 -1.31
C PHE A 147 1.47 6.48 -0.97
N TYR A 148 2.07 6.97 0.08
CA TYR A 148 3.32 6.41 0.59
C TYR A 148 3.45 6.61 2.10
N GLY A 149 4.46 6.00 2.69
CA GLY A 149 4.74 6.15 4.11
C GLY A 149 5.26 4.90 4.77
N ARG A 150 5.27 4.94 6.09
CA ARG A 150 5.62 3.83 6.95
C ARG A 150 4.47 3.58 7.91
N VAL A 151 3.79 2.45 7.74
CA VAL A 151 2.57 2.17 8.49
C VAL A 151 2.67 0.81 9.18
N PHE A 152 2.34 0.82 10.46
CA PHE A 152 2.14 -0.37 11.27
C PHE A 152 0.66 -0.60 11.50
N ALA A 153 0.23 -1.85 11.48
CA ALA A 153 -1.17 -2.20 11.70
C ALA A 153 -1.35 -3.50 12.47
N THR A 154 -2.42 -3.50 13.26
CA THR A 154 -2.96 -4.68 13.95
C THR A 154 -4.33 -5.00 13.38
N GLY A 155 -4.64 -6.28 13.12
CA GLY A 155 -5.94 -6.63 12.57
C GLY A 155 -6.07 -8.04 12.04
N ARG A 156 -6.85 -8.18 10.99
CA ARG A 156 -7.03 -9.44 10.25
C ARG A 156 -7.00 -9.13 8.75
N ALA A 157 -6.36 -10.01 8.00
CA ALA A 157 -6.43 -9.98 6.54
C ALA A 157 -6.64 -11.40 5.98
N THR A 158 -7.42 -11.48 4.93
CA THR A 158 -7.62 -12.70 4.14
C THR A 158 -7.30 -12.37 2.69
N VAL A 159 -6.40 -13.15 2.10
CA VAL A 159 -6.06 -13.09 0.68
C VAL A 159 -6.50 -14.39 0.06
N ALA A 160 -7.40 -14.35 -0.88
CA ALA A 160 -7.90 -15.52 -1.58
C ALA A 160 -7.87 -15.29 -3.08
N GLY A 161 -7.69 -16.36 -3.84
CA GLY A 161 -7.65 -16.22 -5.29
C GLY A 161 -7.61 -17.54 -6.04
N ASP A 162 -7.65 -17.40 -7.35
CA ASP A 162 -7.51 -18.49 -8.32
C ASP A 162 -6.56 -18.07 -9.46
N LYS A 163 -6.61 -18.74 -10.60
CA LYS A 163 -5.73 -18.48 -11.76
C LYS A 163 -5.81 -17.05 -12.33
N GLY A 164 -6.84 -16.29 -12.05
CA GLY A 164 -7.09 -15.02 -12.73
C GLY A 164 -7.53 -13.90 -11.80
N SER A 165 -7.74 -14.19 -10.51
CA SER A 165 -8.24 -13.22 -9.55
C SER A 165 -7.55 -13.33 -8.21
N VAL A 166 -7.33 -12.18 -7.56
CA VAL A 166 -6.87 -12.06 -6.18
C VAL A 166 -7.87 -11.15 -5.46
N ARG A 167 -8.43 -11.62 -4.37
CA ARG A 167 -9.27 -10.83 -3.49
C ARG A 167 -8.61 -10.70 -2.13
N MET A 168 -8.59 -9.49 -1.61
CA MET A 168 -8.08 -9.18 -0.28
C MET A 168 -9.17 -8.52 0.55
N ASP A 169 -9.51 -9.12 1.68
CA ASP A 169 -10.43 -8.57 2.66
C ASP A 169 -9.62 -8.22 3.91
N ILE A 170 -9.54 -6.93 4.26
CA ILE A 170 -8.65 -6.44 5.30
C ILE A 170 -9.46 -5.62 6.31
N VAL A 171 -9.29 -5.93 7.59
CA VAL A 171 -9.74 -5.09 8.70
C VAL A 171 -8.54 -4.78 9.56
N ALA A 172 -8.12 -3.52 9.58
CA ALA A 172 -6.90 -3.10 10.24
C ALA A 172 -7.12 -1.87 11.11
N THR A 173 -6.30 -1.75 12.13
CA THR A 173 -6.20 -0.57 12.99
C THR A 173 -4.75 -0.10 12.95
N THR A 174 -4.53 1.20 12.76
CA THR A 174 -3.19 1.77 12.77
C THR A 174 -2.55 1.67 14.15
N ASP A 175 -1.26 1.37 14.18
CA ASP A 175 -0.46 1.34 15.41
C ASP A 175 0.48 2.56 15.48
N ASP A 176 1.12 2.72 16.64
CA ASP A 176 2.09 3.80 16.89
C ASP A 176 3.25 3.80 15.89
N ASP A 177 3.88 4.94 15.73
CA ASP A 177 4.98 5.20 14.78
C ASP A 177 4.57 5.06 13.31
N SER A 178 3.28 5.09 13.03
CA SER A 178 2.75 5.13 11.66
C SER A 178 2.74 6.54 11.13
N ALA A 179 3.20 6.70 9.88
CA ALA A 179 3.13 7.94 9.12
C ALA A 179 2.64 7.63 7.71
N PHE A 180 1.54 8.24 7.30
CA PHE A 180 0.90 8.02 6.02
C PHE A 180 0.76 9.33 5.26
N PHE A 181 1.12 9.33 3.99
CA PHE A 181 1.11 10.47 3.09
C PHE A 181 0.15 10.21 1.94
N LEU A 182 -0.80 11.10 1.73
CA LEU A 182 -1.76 11.06 0.63
C LEU A 182 -1.59 12.31 -0.24
N PRO A 183 -0.92 12.24 -1.41
CA PRO A 183 -0.85 13.33 -2.36
C PRO A 183 -2.21 13.52 -3.05
N LEU A 184 -2.77 14.74 -3.03
CA LEU A 184 -4.00 15.08 -3.74
C LEU A 184 -3.76 15.49 -5.20
N SER A 185 -2.53 15.90 -5.53
CA SER A 185 -2.16 16.20 -6.91
C SER A 185 -1.29 15.08 -7.46
N SER A 186 -1.82 14.30 -8.39
CA SER A 186 -0.98 13.42 -9.18
C SER A 186 -0.11 14.27 -10.13
N LYS A 187 1.17 13.93 -10.26
CA LYS A 187 2.09 14.54 -11.24
C LYS A 187 1.56 14.50 -12.69
N SER A 188 0.49 13.73 -12.94
CA SER A 188 -0.21 13.65 -14.21
C SER A 188 -1.13 14.84 -14.52
N ASN A 189 -1.57 15.60 -13.51
CA ASN A 189 -2.45 16.76 -13.71
C ASN A 189 -1.70 18.05 -14.07
N VAL A 190 -0.39 18.11 -13.90
CA VAL A 190 0.43 19.26 -14.35
C VAL A 190 0.52 19.35 -15.89
N ALA A 191 0.09 18.30 -16.61
CA ALA A 191 0.05 18.29 -18.09
C ALA A 191 -1.26 18.82 -18.68
N ARG A 192 -2.23 19.27 -17.88
CA ARG A 192 -3.48 19.88 -18.33
C ARG A 192 -3.63 21.35 -17.92
N ALA A 193 -2.56 22.11 -17.97
CA ALA A 193 -2.73 23.52 -18.25
C ALA A 193 -2.98 23.63 -19.76
N ASP A 194 -4.23 23.66 -20.17
CA ASP A 194 -4.66 24.01 -21.52
C ASP A 194 -4.20 25.44 -21.82
N PHE A 195 -2.94 25.60 -22.18
CA PHE A 195 -2.53 26.78 -22.93
C PHE A 195 -3.19 26.68 -24.30
N ILE A 196 -3.98 27.68 -24.63
CA ILE A 196 -4.64 27.90 -25.91
C ILE A 196 -3.70 27.48 -27.04
N THR A 197 -3.97 26.34 -27.67
CA THR A 197 -3.24 25.88 -28.85
C THR A 197 -3.90 26.54 -30.06
N PHE A 198 -3.23 27.48 -30.70
CA PHE A 198 -3.64 27.95 -32.00
C PHE A 198 -3.43 26.82 -32.99
N GLU A 199 -4.51 26.26 -33.53
CA GLU A 199 -4.46 25.30 -34.63
C GLU A 199 -3.97 26.01 -35.87
N THR A 200 -2.75 25.67 -36.31
CA THR A 200 -2.30 25.91 -37.68
C THR A 200 -2.40 24.57 -38.43
N PRO A 201 -3.10 24.50 -39.55
CA PRO A 201 -3.23 23.26 -40.29
C PRO A 201 -1.96 22.94 -41.06
N GLN A 202 -1.56 21.68 -41.00
CA GLN A 202 -0.61 20.95 -41.85
C GLN A 202 0.88 21.03 -41.57
N GLN A 203 1.45 19.93 -41.03
CA GLN A 203 2.26 19.00 -41.87
C GLN A 203 2.63 17.76 -41.04
N LYS A 204 2.32 16.60 -41.57
CA LYS A 204 2.87 15.32 -41.14
C LYS A 204 4.37 15.33 -41.39
N ALA A 205 5.17 15.43 -40.38
CA ALA A 205 6.57 15.03 -40.40
C ALA A 205 6.94 14.43 -39.06
N ASP A 206 7.49 13.25 -39.15
CA ASP A 206 7.94 12.34 -38.08
C ASP A 206 9.15 12.95 -37.37
N THR A 207 8.92 13.93 -36.48
CA THR A 207 9.96 14.52 -35.63
C THR A 207 9.47 14.68 -34.19
N LEU A 208 9.31 13.55 -33.51
CA LEU A 208 9.24 13.57 -32.05
C LEU A 208 10.58 14.10 -31.52
N ASN A 209 10.53 15.27 -30.90
CA ASN A 209 11.66 15.91 -30.27
C ASN A 209 12.29 14.95 -29.25
N ILE A 210 13.61 14.96 -29.11
CA ILE A 210 14.38 14.10 -28.18
C ILE A 210 13.85 14.19 -26.76
N LEU A 211 13.31 15.34 -26.34
CA LEU A 211 12.69 15.56 -25.03
C LEU A 211 11.35 14.80 -24.91
N GLU A 212 10.54 14.75 -25.94
CA GLU A 212 9.29 14.00 -25.97
C GLU A 212 9.53 12.48 -26.00
N ARG A 213 10.56 12.02 -26.70
CA ARG A 213 11.01 10.63 -26.65
C ARG A 213 11.51 10.24 -25.25
N LYS A 214 12.26 11.11 -24.57
CA LYS A 214 12.68 10.89 -23.17
C LYS A 214 11.50 10.90 -22.22
N LYS A 215 10.53 11.79 -22.42
CA LYS A 215 9.30 11.86 -21.63
C LYS A 215 8.45 10.59 -21.81
N LEU A 216 8.24 10.12 -23.02
CA LEU A 216 7.55 8.86 -23.34
C LEU A 216 8.29 7.63 -22.81
N MET A 217 9.63 7.62 -22.82
CA MET A 217 10.43 6.56 -22.21
C MET A 217 10.36 6.60 -20.67
N PHE A 218 10.31 7.80 -20.08
CA PHE A 218 10.15 7.97 -18.64
C PHE A 218 8.75 7.56 -18.19
N GLU A 219 7.71 7.94 -18.90
CA GLU A 219 6.31 7.54 -18.67
C GLU A 219 6.10 6.03 -18.85
N ARG A 220 6.79 5.39 -19.83
CA ARG A 220 6.80 3.92 -19.98
C ARG A 220 7.53 3.21 -18.84
N LYS A 221 8.56 3.81 -18.26
CA LYS A 221 9.35 3.24 -17.17
C LYS A 221 8.67 3.36 -15.80
N HIS A 222 7.76 4.33 -15.65
CA HIS A 222 7.06 4.63 -14.40
C HIS A 222 5.55 4.35 -14.45
N LYS A 223 5.03 3.80 -15.57
CA LYS A 223 3.72 3.15 -15.49
C LYS A 223 3.87 1.95 -14.55
N PRO A 224 3.06 1.86 -13.47
CA PRO A 224 2.96 0.60 -12.75
C PRO A 224 2.67 -0.45 -13.81
N GLN A 225 3.56 -1.43 -13.93
CA GLN A 225 3.34 -2.54 -14.87
C GLN A 225 2.05 -3.19 -14.39
N ALA A 226 0.97 -2.96 -15.12
CA ALA A 226 -0.26 -3.72 -14.91
C ALA A 226 0.16 -5.18 -14.91
N ILE A 227 -0.09 -5.88 -13.80
CA ILE A 227 0.19 -7.31 -13.68
C ILE A 227 -0.63 -7.95 -14.78
N GLU A 228 0.06 -8.31 -15.89
CA GLU A 228 -0.61 -8.94 -17.02
C GLU A 228 -1.21 -10.27 -16.52
N GLY A 229 -2.53 -10.31 -16.37
CA GLY A 229 -3.25 -11.55 -16.18
C GLY A 229 -4.20 -11.64 -14.98
N ASN A 230 -3.95 -11.02 -13.84
CA ASN A 230 -4.79 -11.22 -12.65
C ASN A 230 -5.55 -9.94 -12.28
N SER A 231 -6.85 -10.05 -12.03
CA SER A 231 -7.60 -8.99 -11.35
C SER A 231 -7.24 -9.01 -9.87
N MET A 232 -7.03 -7.84 -9.27
CA MET A 232 -6.79 -7.69 -7.84
C MET A 232 -7.85 -6.76 -7.29
N ASP A 233 -8.65 -7.25 -6.35
CA ASP A 233 -9.68 -6.49 -5.64
C ASP A 233 -9.32 -6.45 -4.16
N ILE A 234 -9.18 -5.26 -3.60
CA ILE A 234 -8.83 -5.04 -2.21
C ILE A 234 -9.97 -4.26 -1.55
N ASP A 235 -10.63 -4.90 -0.60
CA ASP A 235 -11.62 -4.29 0.28
C ASP A 235 -10.98 -4.13 1.66
N MET A 236 -10.84 -2.89 2.14
CA MET A 236 -10.16 -2.60 3.40
C MET A 236 -11.02 -1.70 4.28
N THR A 237 -11.21 -2.12 5.53
CA THR A 237 -11.69 -1.26 6.60
C THR A 237 -10.51 -0.87 7.48
N LEU A 238 -10.16 0.40 7.49
CA LEU A 238 -9.04 0.95 8.24
C LEU A 238 -9.56 1.82 9.39
N ASN A 239 -9.28 1.40 10.62
CA ASN A 239 -9.52 2.20 11.81
C ASN A 239 -8.25 3.00 12.13
N VAL A 240 -8.29 4.29 11.88
CA VAL A 240 -7.19 5.20 12.18
C VAL A 240 -7.29 5.64 13.63
N ARG A 241 -6.17 5.58 14.36
CA ARG A 241 -6.05 6.05 15.74
C ARG A 241 -5.27 7.36 15.82
N PRO A 242 -5.46 8.16 16.89
CA PRO A 242 -4.79 9.46 17.04
C PRO A 242 -3.27 9.41 17.17
N ASN A 243 -2.68 8.22 17.29
CA ASN A 243 -1.24 7.99 17.40
C ASN A 243 -0.53 7.82 16.03
N ALA A 244 -1.27 7.84 14.93
CA ALA A 244 -0.73 7.79 13.59
C ALA A 244 -0.66 9.20 12.97
N ASP A 245 0.49 9.53 12.37
CA ASP A 245 0.66 10.78 11.64
C ASP A 245 0.05 10.67 10.24
N PHE A 246 -0.86 11.57 9.92
CA PHE A 246 -1.47 11.70 8.60
C PHE A 246 -1.02 12.99 7.93
N GLN A 247 -0.63 12.91 6.66
CA GLN A 247 -0.25 14.08 5.87
C GLN A 247 -0.99 14.07 4.53
N LEU A 248 -1.78 15.10 4.33
CA LEU A 248 -2.46 15.37 3.07
C LEU A 248 -1.64 16.41 2.30
N VAL A 249 -1.04 16.00 1.20
CA VAL A 249 -0.20 16.87 0.37
C VAL A 249 -1.09 17.46 -0.72
N ILE A 250 -1.52 18.73 -0.54
CA ILE A 250 -2.45 19.39 -1.47
C ILE A 250 -1.72 19.77 -2.75
N ASP A 251 -0.57 20.42 -2.63
CA ASP A 251 0.30 20.73 -3.75
C ASP A 251 1.78 20.47 -3.39
N PRO A 252 2.39 19.41 -3.92
CA PRO A 252 3.78 19.10 -3.62
C PRO A 252 4.77 20.11 -4.22
N THR A 253 4.37 20.88 -5.26
CA THR A 253 5.25 21.83 -5.94
C THR A 253 5.43 23.13 -5.15
N VAL A 254 4.37 23.59 -4.48
CA VAL A 254 4.39 24.77 -3.62
C VAL A 254 4.53 24.43 -2.14
N GLY A 255 4.31 23.17 -1.76
CA GLY A 255 4.49 22.70 -0.39
C GLY A 255 3.28 22.88 0.50
N ASP A 256 2.07 22.95 -0.06
CA ASP A 256 0.83 23.01 0.69
C ASP A 256 0.52 21.64 1.31
N ILE A 257 0.61 21.57 2.65
CA ILE A 257 0.49 20.31 3.38
C ILE A 257 -0.38 20.50 4.62
N ILE A 258 -1.39 19.64 4.76
CA ILE A 258 -2.10 19.43 6.02
C ILE A 258 -1.43 18.25 6.72
N LYS A 259 -0.95 18.48 7.94
CA LYS A 259 -0.42 17.45 8.83
C LYS A 259 -1.30 17.37 10.04
N GLY A 260 -1.59 16.15 10.48
CA GLY A 260 -2.39 16.00 11.69
C GLY A 260 -2.39 14.58 12.22
N ARG A 261 -2.89 14.48 13.42
CA ARG A 261 -3.29 13.24 14.07
C ARG A 261 -4.78 13.29 14.32
N GLY A 262 -5.40 12.14 14.26
CA GLY A 262 -6.84 12.07 14.41
C GLY A 262 -7.33 10.65 14.40
N GLU A 263 -8.64 10.51 14.40
CA GLU A 263 -9.30 9.22 14.41
C GLU A 263 -10.41 9.15 13.35
N GLY A 264 -10.69 7.94 12.89
CA GLY A 264 -11.72 7.70 11.92
C GLY A 264 -11.76 6.27 11.44
N THR A 265 -12.85 5.92 10.77
CA THR A 265 -12.99 4.64 10.09
C THR A 265 -13.12 4.89 8.60
N LEU A 266 -12.17 4.38 7.83
CA LEU A 266 -12.11 4.54 6.38
C LEU A 266 -12.32 3.18 5.71
N ASN A 267 -13.21 3.13 4.72
CA ASN A 267 -13.42 1.98 3.88
C ASN A 267 -12.82 2.28 2.51
N LEU A 268 -11.87 1.46 2.11
CA LEU A 268 -11.14 1.61 0.85
C LEU A 268 -11.49 0.43 -0.08
N HIS A 269 -11.76 0.76 -1.33
CA HIS A 269 -11.88 -0.21 -2.40
C HIS A 269 -10.83 0.09 -3.46
N ILE A 270 -9.91 -0.85 -3.70
CA ILE A 270 -8.76 -0.65 -4.58
C ILE A 270 -8.73 -1.77 -5.62
N ASN A 271 -8.76 -1.39 -6.89
CA ASN A 271 -8.51 -2.30 -7.99
C ASN A 271 -7.47 -1.68 -8.94
N PRO A 272 -6.19 -2.05 -8.80
CA PRO A 272 -5.10 -1.45 -9.58
C PRO A 272 -5.23 -1.68 -11.09
N ARG A 273 -5.90 -2.76 -11.50
CA ARG A 273 -6.08 -3.07 -12.92
C ARG A 273 -7.07 -2.15 -13.62
N SER A 274 -8.18 -1.86 -12.96
CA SER A 274 -9.20 -0.92 -13.45
C SER A 274 -8.90 0.53 -13.07
N ASN A 275 -7.77 0.78 -12.38
CA ASN A 275 -7.39 2.07 -11.82
C ASN A 275 -8.48 2.65 -10.89
N VAL A 276 -9.17 1.76 -10.15
CA VAL A 276 -10.14 2.15 -9.14
C VAL A 276 -9.43 2.31 -7.81
N PHE A 277 -9.58 3.48 -7.20
CA PHE A 277 -9.20 3.76 -5.83
C PHE A 277 -10.30 4.62 -5.21
N GLU A 278 -11.17 3.98 -4.45
CA GLU A 278 -12.29 4.63 -3.77
C GLU A 278 -12.07 4.61 -2.27
N MET A 279 -12.45 5.70 -1.63
CA MET A 279 -12.33 5.89 -0.18
C MET A 279 -13.64 6.47 0.36
N TYR A 280 -14.15 5.87 1.43
CA TYR A 280 -15.37 6.31 2.11
C TYR A 280 -15.14 6.41 3.60
N GLY A 281 -15.68 7.41 4.24
CA GLY A 281 -15.65 7.56 5.70
C GLY A 281 -15.23 8.95 6.15
N ASP A 282 -15.20 9.10 7.46
CA ASP A 282 -14.90 10.36 8.12
C ASP A 282 -13.62 10.23 8.95
N TYR A 283 -12.81 11.28 8.91
CA TYR A 283 -11.61 11.41 9.73
C TYR A 283 -11.69 12.73 10.51
N THR A 284 -11.59 12.64 11.82
CA THR A 284 -11.61 13.79 12.72
C THR A 284 -10.21 14.10 13.18
N ILE A 285 -9.74 15.30 12.93
CA ILE A 285 -8.42 15.79 13.33
C ILE A 285 -8.51 16.20 14.81
N THR A 286 -7.64 15.60 15.63
CA THR A 286 -7.49 15.95 17.05
C THR A 286 -6.44 17.03 17.27
N GLU A 287 -5.37 16.96 16.51
CA GLU A 287 -4.30 17.98 16.48
C GLU A 287 -3.69 18.06 15.09
N GLY A 288 -3.34 19.24 14.64
CA GLY A 288 -2.76 19.39 13.32
C GLY A 288 -2.28 20.77 12.98
N SER A 289 -1.66 20.87 11.82
CA SER A 289 -1.23 22.15 11.24
C SER A 289 -1.39 22.12 9.72
N TYR A 290 -1.74 23.27 9.17
CA TYR A 290 -1.75 23.51 7.73
C TYR A 290 -0.63 24.49 7.38
N LEU A 291 0.28 24.04 6.52
CA LEU A 291 1.28 24.91 5.91
C LEU A 291 0.71 25.42 4.59
N PHE A 292 0.33 26.69 4.58
CA PHE A 292 -0.10 27.40 3.38
C PHE A 292 1.10 28.08 2.73
N THR A 293 1.34 27.82 1.48
CA THR A 293 2.42 28.40 0.71
C THR A 293 1.90 29.09 -0.53
N LEU A 294 2.14 30.39 -0.65
CA LEU A 294 1.75 31.17 -1.83
C LEU A 294 3.01 31.56 -2.63
N GLN A 295 3.12 31.03 -3.86
CA GLN A 295 4.19 31.35 -4.83
C GLN A 295 5.62 31.25 -4.26
N ASN A 296 5.86 30.35 -3.30
CA ASN A 296 7.12 30.18 -2.57
C ASN A 296 7.62 31.45 -1.83
N ILE A 297 6.79 32.50 -1.74
CA ILE A 297 7.14 33.77 -1.10
C ILE A 297 6.54 33.87 0.30
N ILE A 298 5.31 33.41 0.46
CA ILE A 298 4.56 33.48 1.72
C ILE A 298 4.34 32.07 2.26
N ASN A 299 4.94 31.78 3.40
CA ASN A 299 4.71 30.55 4.14
C ASN A 299 4.02 30.88 5.46
N LYS A 300 2.77 30.45 5.62
CA LYS A 300 1.98 30.66 6.83
C LYS A 300 1.57 29.30 7.41
N ARG A 301 1.88 29.11 8.67
CA ARG A 301 1.47 27.91 9.40
C ARG A 301 0.24 28.21 10.25
N PHE A 302 -0.84 27.53 9.96
CA PHE A 302 -2.08 27.57 10.73
C PHE A 302 -2.09 26.37 11.67
N ILE A 303 -2.62 26.54 12.87
CA ILE A 303 -2.89 25.45 13.81
C ILE A 303 -4.33 24.99 13.56
N ILE A 304 -4.51 23.73 13.26
CA ILE A 304 -5.84 23.14 13.04
C ILE A 304 -6.44 22.83 14.40
N GLU A 305 -7.69 23.29 14.60
CA GLU A 305 -8.43 23.07 15.82
C GLU A 305 -8.99 21.64 15.88
N ASN A 306 -9.07 21.12 17.10
CA ASN A 306 -9.68 19.82 17.38
C ASN A 306 -11.15 19.81 16.91
N GLY A 307 -11.56 18.69 16.28
CA GLY A 307 -12.90 18.55 15.72
C GLY A 307 -13.03 18.97 14.25
N SER A 308 -11.93 19.42 13.62
CA SER A 308 -11.88 19.57 12.17
C SER A 308 -12.02 18.21 11.48
N THR A 309 -12.77 18.14 10.38
CA THR A 309 -13.10 16.85 9.73
C THR A 309 -12.72 16.83 8.26
N ILE A 310 -12.38 15.64 7.81
CA ILE A 310 -12.20 15.30 6.40
C ILE A 310 -13.16 14.15 6.10
N GLN A 311 -13.99 14.30 5.08
CA GLN A 311 -14.96 13.28 4.66
C GLN A 311 -14.71 12.85 3.23
N TRP A 312 -14.61 11.55 3.02
CA TRP A 312 -14.51 10.93 1.70
C TRP A 312 -15.80 10.22 1.32
N THR A 313 -16.22 10.40 0.06
CA THR A 313 -17.46 9.84 -0.49
C THR A 313 -17.26 9.07 -1.79
N GLY A 314 -16.04 8.63 -2.05
CA GLY A 314 -15.63 7.86 -3.23
C GLY A 314 -14.25 8.26 -3.72
N GLU A 315 -14.14 9.21 -4.62
CA GLU A 315 -12.86 9.67 -5.15
C GLU A 315 -11.99 10.32 -4.05
N PRO A 316 -10.77 9.81 -3.78
CA PRO A 316 -9.91 10.35 -2.73
C PRO A 316 -9.53 11.83 -2.90
N LEU A 317 -9.49 12.29 -4.16
CA LEU A 317 -9.19 13.68 -4.49
C LEU A 317 -10.37 14.64 -4.27
N ASP A 318 -11.58 14.11 -4.14
CA ASP A 318 -12.83 14.88 -3.95
C ASP A 318 -13.31 14.82 -2.49
N ALA A 319 -12.36 14.95 -1.56
CA ALA A 319 -12.66 14.97 -0.13
C ALA A 319 -13.32 16.31 0.28
N ARG A 320 -14.31 16.22 1.16
CA ARG A 320 -14.90 17.41 1.82
C ARG A 320 -14.11 17.75 3.05
N LEU A 321 -13.55 18.96 3.08
CA LEU A 321 -12.77 19.48 4.19
C LEU A 321 -13.63 20.46 5.00
N ASN A 322 -13.80 20.22 6.30
CA ASN A 322 -14.36 21.16 7.26
C ASN A 322 -13.29 21.42 8.32
N ILE A 323 -12.42 22.40 8.03
CA ILE A 323 -11.22 22.66 8.81
C ILE A 323 -11.32 24.04 9.43
N ASN A 324 -11.26 24.08 10.76
CA ASN A 324 -11.08 25.31 11.53
C ASN A 324 -9.60 25.46 11.86
N ALA A 325 -9.00 26.56 11.48
CA ALA A 325 -7.58 26.78 11.68
C ALA A 325 -7.28 28.21 12.13
N VAL A 326 -6.35 28.36 13.04
CA VAL A 326 -5.97 29.63 13.66
C VAL A 326 -4.54 29.95 13.27
N TYR A 327 -4.33 31.18 12.80
CA TYR A 327 -3.00 31.75 12.58
C TYR A 327 -2.58 32.56 13.78
N LYS A 328 -1.50 32.10 14.46
CA LYS A 328 -0.96 32.80 15.62
C LYS A 328 0.20 33.70 15.20
N LEU A 329 0.03 34.99 15.48
CA LEU A 329 1.09 35.97 15.22
C LEU A 329 1.32 36.87 16.44
N LYS A 330 2.48 37.49 16.49
CA LYS A 330 2.78 38.55 17.45
C LYS A 330 2.79 39.90 16.71
N THR A 331 1.90 40.78 17.06
CA THR A 331 1.82 42.10 16.44
C THR A 331 1.52 43.20 17.48
N SER A 332 1.80 44.42 17.12
CA SER A 332 1.40 45.59 17.92
C SER A 332 -0.10 45.85 17.77
N LEU A 333 -0.75 46.20 18.85
CA LEU A 333 -2.16 46.60 18.83
C LEU A 333 -2.40 48.02 18.31
N GLN A 334 -1.32 48.81 18.10
CA GLN A 334 -1.42 50.19 17.66
C GLN A 334 -2.25 50.40 16.38
N PRO A 335 -2.18 49.59 15.34
CA PRO A 335 -3.00 49.75 14.13
C PRO A 335 -4.49 49.48 14.35
N LEU A 336 -4.86 48.68 15.36
CA LEU A 336 -6.25 48.31 15.66
C LEU A 336 -6.96 49.37 16.50
N ILE A 337 -6.23 50.10 17.37
CA ILE A 337 -6.84 51.05 18.31
C ILE A 337 -6.94 52.43 17.70
N GLY A 338 -6.27 52.67 16.56
CA GLY A 338 -6.27 53.97 15.89
C GLY A 338 -5.64 55.09 16.75
N THR A 339 -5.45 56.24 16.16
CA THR A 339 -4.84 57.44 16.82
C THR A 339 -5.80 58.14 17.80
N SER A 340 -6.96 57.54 18.10
CA SER A 340 -8.01 58.19 18.90
C SER A 340 -7.88 58.01 20.42
N VAL A 341 -6.90 57.27 20.91
CA VAL A 341 -6.66 57.10 22.37
C VAL A 341 -5.41 57.86 22.82
N SER A 342 -5.42 59.18 22.62
CA SER A 342 -4.33 60.03 23.09
C SER A 342 -4.69 60.92 24.29
N SER A 343 -5.69 60.60 25.11
CA SER A 343 -6.02 61.36 26.28
C SER A 343 -6.67 60.54 27.39
N GLY A 344 -5.88 59.76 28.09
CA GLY A 344 -6.29 59.06 29.30
C GLY A 344 -5.13 58.28 29.89
N GLY A 345 -4.53 58.86 30.95
CA GLY A 345 -3.30 58.39 31.59
C GLY A 345 -3.31 56.93 31.99
N GLY A 346 -2.46 56.20 31.36
CA GLY A 346 -2.06 54.83 31.67
C GLY A 346 -1.02 54.42 30.65
N ASP A 347 0.21 54.17 31.09
CA ASP A 347 1.35 53.66 30.28
C ASP A 347 1.04 52.30 29.66
N MET A 348 0.07 52.20 28.78
CA MET A 348 -0.06 51.04 27.89
C MET A 348 0.93 51.22 26.75
N ASN A 349 2.02 50.50 26.85
CA ASN A 349 3.02 50.43 25.77
C ASN A 349 2.41 49.65 24.56
N LEU A 350 1.56 50.39 23.79
CA LEU A 350 0.80 49.87 22.62
C LEU A 350 1.72 49.35 21.50
N ASN A 351 3.02 49.67 21.57
CA ASN A 351 4.05 49.15 20.66
C ASN A 351 4.56 47.75 21.04
N ARG A 352 4.17 47.28 22.23
CA ARG A 352 4.61 45.91 22.63
C ARG A 352 3.86 44.87 21.78
N ALA A 353 4.64 43.98 21.17
CA ALA A 353 4.08 42.87 20.44
C ALA A 353 3.34 41.90 21.39
N VAL A 354 2.05 41.75 21.16
CA VAL A 354 1.18 40.81 21.87
C VAL A 354 0.79 39.64 20.95
N PRO A 355 0.58 38.45 21.49
CA PRO A 355 0.06 37.35 20.70
C PRO A 355 -1.38 37.66 20.26
N VAL A 356 -1.67 37.41 19.00
CA VAL A 356 -3.00 37.58 18.38
C VAL A 356 -3.33 36.32 17.64
N ASP A 357 -4.52 35.80 17.85
CA ASP A 357 -5.11 34.68 17.13
C ASP A 357 -6.02 35.21 16.03
N CYS A 358 -5.77 34.80 14.77
CA CYS A 358 -6.55 35.23 13.58
C CYS A 358 -7.17 34.03 12.88
#